data_d2a75c8562ab78278f457305bac3f121
#
_entry.id   d2a75c8562ab78278f457305bac3f121
#
_cell.length_a   1.000
_cell.length_b   1.000
_cell.length_c   1.000
_cell.angle_alpha   90.00
_cell.angle_beta   90.00
_cell.angle_gamma   90.00
#
_symmetry.space_group_name_H-M   'P 1'
#
loop_
_entity.id
_entity.type
_entity.pdbx_description
1 polymer ?
#
loop_
_entity_poly.entity_id
_entity_poly.type
_entity_poly.pdbx_seq_one_letter_code
_entity_poly.pdbx_strand_id
1 'polypeptide(L)'
;MRKHVKGNVSWVGYIDWELEKFHGDDYSIKNGSSQNAYLIEEEKTVLIDTVWVPHSDEFVENLEREIDLKKIDFIVANHGECDHSGSLVTLMEKIPETPIFCTANAVKSLEGQFGKRGWNFRVVKTKDTLEIGNDKSLVFVEMPMLHWPDFQSF
;
A
#
# COMPACT_ATOMS: atom_id res chain seq x y z
N MET A 1 13.47 5.22 -4.77
CA MET A 1 13.90 6.40 -3.94
C MET A 1 13.24 6.27 -2.57
N ARG A 2 14.04 6.22 -1.52
CA ARG A 2 13.57 6.10 -0.14
C ARG A 2 13.82 7.42 0.61
N LYS A 3 12.83 7.91 1.34
CA LYS A 3 12.96 9.12 2.17
C LYS A 3 12.60 8.81 3.61
N HIS A 4 13.52 9.05 4.54
CA HIS A 4 13.25 8.90 5.97
C HIS A 4 12.15 9.89 6.42
N VAL A 5 11.15 9.39 7.14
CA VAL A 5 10.06 10.20 7.69
C VAL A 5 10.28 10.43 9.19
N LYS A 6 10.24 9.34 9.97
CA LYS A 6 10.44 9.41 11.43
C LYS A 6 10.70 8.01 12.00
N GLY A 7 11.65 7.89 12.91
CA GLY A 7 11.95 6.57 13.53
C GLY A 7 12.30 5.54 12.47
N ASN A 8 11.57 4.45 12.44
CA ASN A 8 11.75 3.35 11.49
C ASN A 8 10.79 3.43 10.28
N VAL A 9 10.17 4.59 10.06
CA VAL A 9 9.24 4.83 8.96
C VAL A 9 9.94 5.58 7.84
N SER A 10 9.87 5.03 6.65
CA SER A 10 10.37 5.65 5.42
C SER A 10 9.28 5.71 4.36
N TRP A 11 9.21 6.80 3.62
CA TRP A 11 8.42 6.92 2.41
C TRP A 11 9.16 6.21 1.26
N VAL A 12 8.45 5.37 0.53
CA VAL A 12 8.95 4.59 -0.62
C VAL A 12 8.04 4.69 -1.84
N GLY A 13 7.13 5.66 -1.85
CA GLY A 13 6.16 5.87 -2.92
C GLY A 13 6.77 6.39 -4.22
N TYR A 14 5.94 7.01 -5.03
CA TYR A 14 6.30 7.55 -6.35
C TYR A 14 5.88 9.02 -6.46
N ILE A 15 6.69 9.84 -7.17
CA ILE A 15 6.33 11.21 -7.53
C ILE A 15 6.12 11.25 -9.04
N ASP A 16 4.89 11.42 -9.44
CA ASP A 16 4.49 11.56 -10.83
C ASP A 16 4.48 13.04 -11.21
N TRP A 17 5.58 13.50 -11.82
CA TRP A 17 5.75 14.88 -12.28
C TRP A 17 4.98 15.17 -13.58
N GLU A 18 4.58 14.12 -14.30
CA GLU A 18 3.95 14.24 -15.61
C GLU A 18 2.42 14.21 -15.52
N LEU A 19 1.87 13.92 -14.32
CA LEU A 19 0.44 13.91 -14.09
C LEU A 19 -0.12 15.35 -14.16
N GLU A 20 -0.80 15.67 -15.24
CA GLU A 20 -1.41 17.00 -15.45
C GLU A 20 -2.86 17.10 -15.00
N LYS A 21 -3.55 15.95 -14.92
CA LYS A 21 -4.99 15.87 -14.59
C LYS A 21 -5.24 14.70 -13.63
N PHE A 22 -6.19 14.90 -12.74
CA PHE A 22 -6.62 13.90 -11.77
C PHE A 22 -8.15 13.81 -11.75
N HIS A 23 -8.69 12.59 -11.63
CA HIS A 23 -10.12 12.31 -11.83
C HIS A 23 -10.64 12.83 -13.19
N GLY A 24 -10.00 12.39 -14.25
CA GLY A 24 -10.30 12.89 -15.60
C GLY A 24 -9.89 14.35 -15.78
N ASP A 25 -10.81 15.21 -16.18
CA ASP A 25 -10.57 16.63 -16.42
C ASP A 25 -10.96 17.53 -15.23
N ASP A 26 -11.43 16.95 -14.12
CA ASP A 26 -11.99 17.70 -13.00
C ASP A 26 -10.95 18.54 -12.25
N TYR A 27 -9.71 18.04 -12.16
CA TYR A 27 -8.63 18.73 -11.46
C TYR A 27 -7.40 18.90 -12.36
N SER A 28 -6.97 20.15 -12.53
CA SER A 28 -5.69 20.47 -13.16
C SER A 28 -4.56 20.45 -12.14
N ILE A 29 -3.54 19.66 -12.39
CA ILE A 29 -2.37 19.50 -11.52
C ILE A 29 -1.16 20.11 -12.21
N LYS A 30 -0.61 21.18 -11.63
CA LYS A 30 0.52 21.91 -12.23
C LYS A 30 1.90 21.36 -11.87
N ASN A 31 1.98 20.61 -10.76
CA ASN A 31 3.26 20.17 -10.18
C ASN A 31 3.32 18.64 -10.00
N GLY A 32 2.52 17.90 -10.75
CA GLY A 32 2.40 16.47 -10.58
C GLY A 32 1.73 16.07 -9.27
N SER A 33 1.83 14.79 -8.91
CA SER A 33 1.26 14.24 -7.69
C SER A 33 2.24 13.27 -7.02
N SER A 34 2.09 13.07 -5.71
CA SER A 34 2.77 11.99 -4.99
C SER A 34 1.80 10.84 -4.71
N GLN A 35 2.24 9.64 -4.98
CA GLN A 35 1.57 8.40 -4.61
C GLN A 35 2.32 7.83 -3.43
N ASN A 36 1.61 7.64 -2.32
CA ASN A 36 2.27 7.46 -1.04
C ASN A 36 2.26 5.98 -0.61
N ALA A 37 3.43 5.41 -0.52
CA ALA A 37 3.68 4.13 0.11
C ALA A 37 4.76 4.29 1.19
N TYR A 38 4.67 3.50 2.25
CA TYR A 38 5.60 3.59 3.37
C TYR A 38 6.14 2.23 3.75
N LEU A 39 7.39 2.22 4.20
CA LEU A 39 8.05 1.06 4.78
C LEU A 39 8.27 1.33 6.27
N ILE A 40 7.81 0.40 7.10
CA ILE A 40 8.04 0.39 8.55
C ILE A 40 8.95 -0.78 8.86
N GLU A 41 10.14 -0.52 9.39
CA GLU A 41 11.14 -1.53 9.69
C GLU A 41 11.34 -1.65 11.21
N GLU A 42 10.66 -2.61 11.81
CA GLU A 42 10.85 -3.04 13.19
C GLU A 42 11.41 -4.47 13.19
N GLU A 43 11.08 -5.33 14.17
CA GLU A 43 11.40 -6.76 14.09
C GLU A 43 10.70 -7.42 12.90
N LYS A 44 9.55 -6.87 12.54
CA LYS A 44 8.81 -7.16 11.32
C LYS A 44 8.83 -5.96 10.38
N THR A 45 8.96 -6.23 9.11
CA THR A 45 8.90 -5.20 8.07
C THR A 45 7.51 -5.15 7.45
N VAL A 46 6.90 -3.96 7.45
CA VAL A 46 5.56 -3.72 6.91
C VAL A 46 5.64 -2.74 5.75
N LEU A 47 5.08 -3.11 4.62
CA LEU A 47 4.81 -2.19 3.52
C LEU A 47 3.36 -1.69 3.61
N ILE A 48 3.19 -0.38 3.60
CA ILE A 48 1.89 0.29 3.63
C ILE A 48 1.61 0.85 2.25
N ASP A 49 0.52 0.37 1.65
CA ASP A 49 0.08 0.73 0.30
C ASP A 49 1.15 0.50 -0.80
N THR A 50 0.78 0.75 -2.02
CA THR A 50 1.64 0.74 -3.20
C THR A 50 1.38 2.00 -4.03
N VAL A 51 1.63 1.94 -5.34
CA VAL A 51 1.41 3.07 -6.25
C VAL A 51 0.59 2.65 -7.46
N TRP A 52 0.22 3.60 -8.30
CA TRP A 52 -0.61 3.42 -9.47
C TRP A 52 0.02 2.49 -10.52
N VAL A 53 -0.83 1.74 -11.23
CA VAL A 53 -0.44 0.70 -12.21
C VAL A 53 0.64 1.14 -13.21
N PRO A 54 0.59 2.33 -13.85
CA PRO A 54 1.62 2.73 -14.81
C PRO A 54 3.03 2.80 -14.26
N HIS A 55 3.18 2.93 -12.94
CA HIS A 55 4.47 3.05 -12.25
C HIS A 55 4.86 1.78 -11.48
N SER A 56 4.13 0.67 -11.69
CA SER A 56 4.31 -0.57 -10.91
C SER A 56 5.70 -1.16 -11.01
N ASP A 57 6.24 -1.27 -12.22
CA ASP A 57 7.56 -1.87 -12.43
C ASP A 57 8.65 -1.01 -11.80
N GLU A 58 8.60 0.30 -12.03
CA GLU A 58 9.58 1.23 -11.44
C GLU A 58 9.47 1.26 -9.91
N PHE A 59 8.26 1.21 -9.36
CA PHE A 59 8.04 1.13 -7.91
C PHE A 59 8.67 -0.12 -7.32
N VAL A 60 8.39 -1.28 -7.90
CA VAL A 60 8.92 -2.56 -7.40
C VAL A 60 10.46 -2.61 -7.55
N GLU A 61 11.01 -2.18 -8.69
CA GLU A 61 12.46 -2.09 -8.88
C GLU A 61 13.12 -1.13 -7.87
N ASN A 62 12.50 0.02 -7.60
CA ASN A 62 13.01 0.96 -6.61
C ASN A 62 12.97 0.37 -5.20
N LEU A 63 11.91 -0.37 -4.88
CA LEU A 63 11.79 -1.05 -3.59
C LEU A 63 12.85 -2.17 -3.46
N GLU A 64 13.11 -2.96 -4.51
CA GLU A 64 14.17 -3.98 -4.55
C GLU A 64 15.58 -3.40 -4.33
N ARG A 65 15.83 -2.16 -4.74
CA ARG A 65 17.12 -1.47 -4.47
C ARG A 65 17.28 -1.06 -3.01
N GLU A 66 16.17 -0.87 -2.29
CA GLU A 66 16.17 -0.38 -0.90
C GLU A 66 16.10 -1.53 0.11
N ILE A 67 15.46 -2.64 -0.24
CA ILE A 67 15.26 -3.80 0.63
C ILE A 67 15.13 -5.09 -0.20
N ASP A 68 15.58 -6.21 0.37
CA ASP A 68 15.18 -7.52 -0.13
C ASP A 68 13.67 -7.70 0.08
N LEU A 69 12.87 -7.80 -0.99
CA LEU A 69 11.42 -7.91 -0.91
C LEU A 69 10.94 -9.06 -0.03
N LYS A 70 11.73 -10.15 0.06
CA LYS A 70 11.42 -11.31 0.93
C LYS A 70 11.47 -10.99 2.42
N LYS A 71 12.01 -9.84 2.80
CA LYS A 71 12.00 -9.35 4.18
C LYS A 71 10.72 -8.59 4.53
N ILE A 72 9.84 -8.34 3.55
CA ILE A 72 8.53 -7.75 3.82
C ILE A 72 7.66 -8.85 4.43
N ASP A 73 7.44 -8.77 5.73
CA ASP A 73 6.62 -9.73 6.47
C ASP A 73 5.13 -9.52 6.21
N PHE A 74 4.71 -8.26 6.04
CA PHE A 74 3.30 -7.87 5.90
C PHE A 74 3.13 -6.74 4.90
N ILE A 75 1.99 -6.76 4.19
CA ILE A 75 1.50 -5.64 3.41
C ILE A 75 0.20 -5.15 4.08
N VAL A 76 0.03 -3.84 4.24
CA VAL A 76 -1.24 -3.22 4.65
C VAL A 76 -1.77 -2.44 3.46
N ALA A 77 -2.95 -2.80 2.97
CA ALA A 77 -3.67 -2.05 1.95
C ALA A 77 -4.76 -1.21 2.64
N ASN A 78 -4.50 0.10 2.80
CA ASN A 78 -5.44 1.01 3.43
C ASN A 78 -6.66 1.28 2.55
N HIS A 79 -6.46 1.18 1.23
CA HIS A 79 -7.48 1.53 0.25
C HIS A 79 -7.33 0.69 -1.02
N GLY A 80 -8.46 0.30 -1.62
CA GLY A 80 -8.47 -0.49 -2.85
C GLY A 80 -8.33 0.34 -4.13
N GLU A 81 -8.30 1.68 -4.06
CA GLU A 81 -8.13 2.54 -5.24
C GLU A 81 -6.76 2.33 -5.90
N CYS A 82 -6.71 2.49 -7.22
CA CYS A 82 -5.55 2.08 -8.02
C CYS A 82 -4.25 2.85 -7.70
N ASP A 83 -4.33 4.06 -7.18
CA ASP A 83 -3.17 4.85 -6.76
C ASP A 83 -2.57 4.39 -5.40
N HIS A 84 -3.32 3.53 -4.66
CA HIS A 84 -2.87 2.87 -3.44
C HIS A 84 -2.53 1.39 -3.65
N SER A 85 -3.21 0.73 -4.58
CA SER A 85 -3.16 -0.72 -4.73
C SER A 85 -2.61 -1.20 -6.08
N GLY A 86 -2.40 -0.31 -7.03
CA GLY A 86 -2.12 -0.66 -8.43
C GLY A 86 -0.91 -1.56 -8.62
N SER A 87 0.14 -1.36 -7.84
CA SER A 87 1.38 -2.15 -7.96
C SER A 87 1.35 -3.47 -7.19
N LEU A 88 0.25 -3.81 -6.50
CA LEU A 88 0.14 -5.09 -5.80
C LEU A 88 0.31 -6.29 -6.75
N VAL A 89 -0.16 -6.19 -8.00
CA VAL A 89 -0.02 -7.28 -8.98
C VAL A 89 1.45 -7.60 -9.21
N THR A 90 2.24 -6.62 -9.61
CA THR A 90 3.68 -6.77 -9.89
C THR A 90 4.45 -7.19 -8.62
N LEU A 91 4.11 -6.60 -7.48
CA LEU A 91 4.77 -6.92 -6.21
C LEU A 91 4.50 -8.37 -5.77
N MET A 92 3.24 -8.80 -5.83
CA MET A 92 2.84 -10.15 -5.41
C MET A 92 3.33 -11.27 -6.34
N GLU A 93 3.77 -10.96 -7.56
CA GLU A 93 4.50 -11.91 -8.40
C GLU A 93 5.89 -12.24 -7.83
N LYS A 94 6.48 -11.31 -7.08
CA LYS A 94 7.79 -11.48 -6.43
C LYS A 94 7.70 -12.12 -5.04
N ILE A 95 6.64 -11.78 -4.28
CA ILE A 95 6.43 -12.22 -2.88
C ILE A 95 5.01 -12.78 -2.67
N PRO A 96 4.60 -13.84 -3.40
CA PRO A 96 3.21 -14.31 -3.46
C PRO A 96 2.61 -14.77 -2.13
N GLU A 97 3.47 -15.17 -1.18
CA GLU A 97 3.02 -15.69 0.13
C GLU A 97 2.83 -14.59 1.18
N THR A 98 3.29 -13.35 0.91
CA THR A 98 3.21 -12.27 1.88
C THR A 98 1.75 -11.91 2.16
N PRO A 99 1.31 -11.92 3.44
CA PRO A 99 -0.07 -11.61 3.78
C PRO A 99 -0.39 -10.13 3.58
N ILE A 100 -1.60 -9.86 3.07
CA ILE A 100 -2.15 -8.52 2.84
C ILE A 100 -3.25 -8.26 3.86
N PHE A 101 -3.02 -7.30 4.76
CA PHE A 101 -3.97 -6.85 5.77
C PHE A 101 -4.84 -5.74 5.20
N CYS A 102 -6.15 -5.95 5.17
CA CYS A 102 -7.10 -4.98 4.63
C CYS A 102 -8.52 -5.25 5.14
N THR A 103 -9.46 -4.33 4.89
CA THR A 103 -10.87 -4.54 5.24
C THR A 103 -11.54 -5.59 4.35
N ALA A 104 -12.67 -6.13 4.80
CA ALA A 104 -13.47 -7.05 3.96
C ALA A 104 -13.99 -6.40 2.67
N ASN A 105 -14.21 -5.08 2.68
CA ASN A 105 -14.59 -4.35 1.48
C ASN A 105 -13.39 -4.14 0.55
N ALA A 106 -12.19 -3.89 1.09
CA ALA A 106 -10.98 -3.79 0.30
C ALA A 106 -10.68 -5.10 -0.45
N VAL A 107 -10.90 -6.27 0.17
CA VAL A 107 -10.81 -7.57 -0.55
C VAL A 107 -11.70 -7.58 -1.80
N LYS A 108 -12.97 -7.12 -1.67
CA LYS A 108 -13.90 -7.07 -2.80
C LYS A 108 -13.44 -6.09 -3.88
N SER A 109 -12.95 -4.90 -3.47
CA SER A 109 -12.42 -3.89 -4.38
C SER A 109 -11.22 -4.43 -5.16
N LEU A 110 -10.25 -5.03 -4.46
CA LEU A 110 -9.04 -5.61 -5.05
C LEU A 110 -9.36 -6.79 -5.98
N GLU A 111 -10.24 -7.71 -5.57
CA GLU A 111 -10.68 -8.82 -6.43
C GLU A 111 -11.50 -8.32 -7.62
N GLY A 112 -12.27 -7.24 -7.48
CA GLY A 112 -13.00 -6.60 -8.56
C GLY A 112 -12.10 -5.97 -9.61
N GLN A 113 -11.01 -5.32 -9.19
CA GLN A 113 -10.06 -4.65 -10.08
C GLN A 113 -9.08 -5.62 -10.73
N PHE A 114 -8.51 -6.55 -9.96
CA PHE A 114 -7.38 -7.39 -10.40
C PHE A 114 -7.78 -8.86 -10.65
N GLY A 115 -9.03 -9.23 -10.38
CA GLY A 115 -9.48 -10.63 -10.40
C GLY A 115 -9.04 -11.41 -9.14
N LYS A 116 -9.56 -12.62 -9.01
CA LYS A 116 -9.19 -13.52 -7.91
C LYS A 116 -7.81 -14.13 -8.18
N ARG A 117 -6.81 -13.63 -7.49
CA ARG A 117 -5.41 -14.03 -7.65
C ARG A 117 -4.90 -15.01 -6.59
N GLY A 118 -5.76 -15.38 -5.63
CA GLY A 118 -5.37 -16.27 -4.54
C GLY A 118 -4.44 -15.64 -3.51
N TRP A 119 -4.40 -14.31 -3.43
CA TRP A 119 -3.58 -13.59 -2.46
C TRP A 119 -3.97 -13.93 -1.02
N ASN A 120 -3.00 -13.95 -0.12
CA ASN A 120 -3.18 -14.26 1.29
C ASN A 120 -3.80 -13.08 2.06
N PHE A 121 -5.07 -12.79 1.83
CA PHE A 121 -5.77 -11.72 2.54
C PHE A 121 -5.98 -12.05 4.02
N ARG A 122 -5.69 -11.08 4.88
CA ARG A 122 -5.98 -11.05 6.32
C ARG A 122 -6.95 -9.91 6.59
N VAL A 123 -8.22 -10.26 6.73
CA VAL A 123 -9.27 -9.28 6.97
C VAL A 123 -9.16 -8.75 8.39
N VAL A 124 -9.09 -7.43 8.51
CA VAL A 124 -9.03 -6.70 9.79
C VAL A 124 -10.25 -5.81 10.00
N LYS A 125 -10.49 -5.48 11.26
CA LYS A 125 -11.56 -4.59 11.74
C LYS A 125 -11.01 -3.57 12.72
N THR A 126 -11.81 -2.56 13.01
CA THR A 126 -11.49 -1.56 14.04
C THR A 126 -11.13 -2.22 15.36
N LYS A 127 -9.97 -1.84 15.93
CA LYS A 127 -9.30 -2.33 17.14
C LYS A 127 -8.53 -3.65 16.98
N ASP A 128 -8.54 -4.28 15.80
CA ASP A 128 -7.57 -5.36 15.55
C ASP A 128 -6.16 -4.79 15.61
N THR A 129 -5.21 -5.61 16.04
CA THR A 129 -3.80 -5.24 16.17
C THR A 129 -2.90 -6.14 15.35
N LEU A 130 -1.85 -5.58 14.81
CA LEU A 130 -0.76 -6.29 14.14
C LEU A 130 0.54 -5.97 14.87
N GLU A 131 1.06 -6.94 15.61
CA GLU A 131 2.34 -6.82 16.29
C GLU A 131 3.49 -6.79 15.28
N ILE A 132 4.35 -5.77 15.40
CA ILE A 132 5.49 -5.57 14.50
C ILE A 132 6.85 -5.66 15.23
N GLY A 133 6.82 -5.99 16.52
CA GLY A 133 8.00 -6.13 17.37
C GLY A 133 8.40 -4.85 18.08
N ASN A 134 9.39 -4.95 18.98
CA ASN A 134 9.87 -3.83 19.80
C ASN A 134 8.77 -3.11 20.59
N ASP A 135 7.81 -3.87 21.14
CA ASP A 135 6.63 -3.39 21.85
C ASP A 135 5.77 -2.42 21.01
N LYS A 136 5.80 -2.56 19.67
CA LYS A 136 5.01 -1.76 18.73
C LYS A 136 4.01 -2.61 17.98
N SER A 137 2.83 -2.04 17.78
CA SER A 137 1.75 -2.63 16.99
C SER A 137 1.08 -1.58 16.12
N LEU A 138 0.49 -2.02 15.02
CA LEU A 138 -0.47 -1.23 14.25
C LEU A 138 -1.87 -1.55 14.77
N VAL A 139 -2.67 -0.53 15.05
CA VAL A 139 -4.06 -0.68 15.51
C VAL A 139 -4.99 -0.21 14.39
N PHE A 140 -5.73 -1.14 13.78
CA PHE A 140 -6.57 -0.83 12.63
C PHE A 140 -7.83 -0.05 13.02
N VAL A 141 -8.22 0.87 12.15
CA VAL A 141 -9.46 1.66 12.25
C VAL A 141 -10.15 1.65 10.89
N GLU A 142 -11.29 0.97 10.80
CA GLU A 142 -12.15 1.06 9.62
C GLU A 142 -12.80 2.45 9.57
N MET A 143 -12.74 3.11 8.42
CA MET A 143 -13.34 4.43 8.18
C MET A 143 -14.23 4.38 6.93
N PRO A 144 -15.26 3.51 6.93
CA PRO A 144 -16.09 3.30 5.74
C PRO A 144 -16.82 4.61 5.38
N MET A 145 -16.84 4.92 4.08
CA MET A 145 -17.49 6.11 3.52
C MET A 145 -16.89 7.46 3.94
N LEU A 146 -15.73 7.49 4.62
CA LEU A 146 -14.98 8.73 4.75
C LEU A 146 -14.48 9.21 3.38
N HIS A 147 -14.11 8.27 2.54
CA HIS A 147 -13.78 8.43 1.13
C HIS A 147 -14.47 7.32 0.33
N TRP A 148 -14.02 6.06 0.43
CA TRP A 148 -14.63 4.87 -0.16
C TRP A 148 -15.12 3.89 0.92
N PRO A 149 -15.96 2.87 0.56
CA PRO A 149 -16.46 1.89 1.53
C PRO A 149 -15.38 1.03 2.19
N ASP A 150 -14.21 0.91 1.57
CA ASP A 150 -13.10 0.03 1.94
C ASP A 150 -11.97 0.72 2.70
N PHE A 151 -12.07 2.06 2.91
CA PHE A 151 -11.01 2.84 3.50
C PHE A 151 -10.76 2.50 4.98
N GLN A 152 -9.48 2.36 5.32
CA GLN A 152 -8.99 2.15 6.69
C GLN A 152 -7.73 2.97 6.98
N SER A 153 -7.37 3.08 8.26
CA SER A 153 -6.10 3.60 8.76
C SER A 153 -5.58 2.72 9.90
N PHE A 154 -4.40 3.00 10.41
CA PHE A 154 -3.80 2.32 11.55
C PHE A 154 -2.98 3.31 12.38
#